data_2f32207bf881a78f76c38f01b0e9e109
#
_entry.id   2f32207bf881a78f76c38f01b0e9e109
#
_cell.length_a   1.000
_cell.length_b   1.000
_cell.length_c   1.000
_cell.angle_alpha   90.00
_cell.angle_beta   90.00
_cell.angle_gamma   90.00
#
_symmetry.space_group_name_H-M   'P 1'
#
loop_
_entity.id
_entity.type
_entity.pdbx_description
1 polymer ?
#
loop_
_entity_poly.entity_id
_entity_poly.type
_entity_poly.pdbx_seq_one_letter_code
_entity_poly.pdbx_strand_id
1 'polypeptide(L)'
;MRAVDWIPIFHSMSLIYLFAAPLSYVCLDFMEPAAFLQQPSRWVNALQSINGEDVFSSGPDFAFALAAARGKPEDGQSLDLSNVVALMNGSESVTQSTVDLFNATFGPYGLCSDAMRPSYGMSETTTGAATLESGTPTFIAKVDGHELAEGKFVEIAPEEADKGISQVGVGVPFLNEYAVIVRTEFDENGEYLRRGSEIPDGTIGEIWISGPNLASGYWNRPQETVATFDNELVKALPDDITHTIRQGERVAADTKWLRTGDCGAYYNGQLFITGRVKDLVI
;
A
#
# COMPACT_ATOMS: atom_id res chain seq x y z
N MET A 1 -0.23 -23.49 1.29
CA MET A 1 -0.45 -22.12 0.83
C MET A 1 -0.22 -22.03 -0.67
N ARG A 2 -1.01 -21.25 -1.39
CA ARG A 2 -0.94 -21.04 -2.84
C ARG A 2 -1.07 -19.56 -3.17
N ALA A 3 -0.22 -19.07 -4.05
CA ALA A 3 -0.29 -17.72 -4.61
C ALA A 3 -0.94 -17.78 -5.99
N VAL A 4 -1.77 -16.80 -6.30
CA VAL A 4 -2.36 -16.61 -7.63
C VAL A 4 -1.94 -15.26 -8.15
N ASP A 5 -1.27 -15.21 -9.29
CA ASP A 5 -0.78 -13.98 -9.89
C ASP A 5 -1.18 -13.88 -11.38
N TRP A 6 -1.52 -12.68 -11.81
CA TRP A 6 -1.89 -12.37 -13.18
C TRP A 6 -1.24 -11.06 -13.68
N ILE A 7 -0.47 -10.39 -12.80
CA ILE A 7 0.21 -9.14 -13.11
C ILE A 7 1.37 -9.43 -14.09
N PRO A 8 1.70 -8.52 -15.01
CA PRO A 8 2.84 -8.74 -15.91
C PRO A 8 4.12 -9.06 -15.14
N ILE A 9 4.81 -10.14 -15.51
CA ILE A 9 6.00 -10.66 -14.80
C ILE A 9 7.16 -9.67 -14.67
N PHE A 10 7.19 -8.63 -15.51
CA PHE A 10 8.19 -7.55 -15.42
C PHE A 10 7.80 -6.45 -14.44
N HIS A 11 6.59 -6.46 -13.90
CA HIS A 11 6.17 -5.55 -12.84
C HIS A 11 6.70 -6.05 -11.50
N SER A 12 7.21 -5.15 -10.66
CA SER A 12 7.80 -5.51 -9.36
C SER A 12 6.85 -6.33 -8.47
N MET A 13 5.56 -6.03 -8.48
CA MET A 13 4.54 -6.76 -7.72
C MET A 13 4.41 -8.24 -8.15
N SER A 14 4.56 -8.56 -9.43
CA SER A 14 4.57 -9.93 -9.92
C SER A 14 5.94 -10.59 -9.75
N LEU A 15 7.00 -9.83 -10.03
CA LEU A 15 8.36 -10.34 -9.96
C LEU A 15 8.70 -10.91 -8.59
N ILE A 16 8.20 -10.30 -7.50
CA ILE A 16 8.41 -10.80 -6.14
C ILE A 16 7.83 -12.22 -5.97
N TYR A 17 6.68 -12.53 -6.57
CA TYR A 17 6.10 -13.88 -6.48
C TYR A 17 6.98 -14.93 -7.14
N LEU A 18 7.64 -14.62 -8.25
CA LEU A 18 8.53 -15.56 -8.95
C LEU A 18 9.74 -15.95 -8.09
N PHE A 19 10.19 -15.06 -7.21
CA PHE A 19 11.29 -15.35 -6.29
C PHE A 19 10.81 -15.86 -4.93
N ALA A 20 9.82 -15.20 -4.34
CA ALA A 20 9.36 -15.50 -2.99
C ALA A 20 8.64 -16.86 -2.90
N ALA A 21 7.81 -17.21 -3.89
CA ALA A 21 7.05 -18.45 -3.85
C ALA A 21 7.96 -19.72 -3.80
N PRO A 22 8.96 -19.89 -4.68
CA PRO A 22 9.88 -21.02 -4.59
C PRO A 22 10.69 -21.04 -3.30
N LEU A 23 11.14 -19.86 -2.81
CA LEU A 23 11.93 -19.77 -1.58
C LEU A 23 11.11 -20.12 -0.34
N SER A 24 9.80 -19.92 -0.39
CA SER A 24 8.86 -20.19 0.70
C SER A 24 8.09 -21.52 0.53
N TYR A 25 8.43 -22.32 -0.47
CA TYR A 25 7.71 -23.57 -0.81
C TYR A 25 6.20 -23.33 -1.05
N VAL A 26 5.84 -22.18 -1.62
CA VAL A 26 4.46 -21.81 -1.97
C VAL A 26 4.23 -22.17 -3.45
N CYS A 27 3.10 -22.83 -3.74
CA CYS A 27 2.69 -23.03 -5.12
C CYS A 27 2.29 -21.68 -5.75
N LEU A 28 2.73 -21.44 -6.98
CA LEU A 28 2.38 -20.23 -7.73
C LEU A 28 1.60 -20.62 -8.99
N ASP A 29 0.36 -20.17 -9.05
CA ASP A 29 -0.44 -20.18 -10.27
C ASP A 29 -0.30 -18.84 -10.96
N PHE A 30 0.18 -18.87 -12.20
CA PHE A 30 0.38 -17.67 -13.00
C PHE A 30 -0.61 -17.63 -14.15
N MET A 31 -1.26 -16.50 -14.33
CA MET A 31 -2.21 -16.23 -15.41
C MET A 31 -1.68 -15.10 -16.28
N GLU A 32 -1.85 -15.22 -17.59
CA GLU A 32 -1.53 -14.11 -18.48
C GLU A 32 -2.44 -12.89 -18.22
N PRO A 33 -1.91 -11.67 -18.14
CA PRO A 33 -2.70 -10.45 -17.86
C PRO A 33 -3.90 -10.28 -18.80
N ALA A 34 -3.74 -10.59 -20.07
CA ALA A 34 -4.82 -10.52 -21.05
C ALA A 34 -5.99 -11.47 -20.71
N ALA A 35 -5.71 -12.61 -20.09
CA ALA A 35 -6.74 -13.58 -19.71
C ALA A 35 -7.65 -13.01 -18.60
N PHE A 36 -7.06 -12.30 -17.62
CA PHE A 36 -7.81 -11.57 -16.59
C PHE A 36 -8.65 -10.44 -17.23
N LEU A 37 -8.04 -9.58 -18.02
CA LEU A 37 -8.73 -8.42 -18.59
C LEU A 37 -9.91 -8.81 -19.50
N GLN A 38 -9.78 -9.91 -20.26
CA GLN A 38 -10.86 -10.44 -21.09
C GLN A 38 -12.00 -11.01 -20.25
N GLN A 39 -11.68 -11.75 -19.19
CA GLN A 39 -12.64 -12.43 -18.34
C GLN A 39 -12.20 -12.45 -16.87
N PRO A 40 -12.55 -11.43 -16.08
CA PRO A 40 -12.11 -11.30 -14.69
C PRO A 40 -12.50 -12.49 -13.80
N SER A 41 -13.58 -13.22 -14.12
CA SER A 41 -13.97 -14.43 -13.41
C SER A 41 -12.88 -15.53 -13.42
N ARG A 42 -11.96 -15.51 -14.38
CA ARG A 42 -10.82 -16.46 -14.39
C ARG A 42 -9.93 -16.27 -13.16
N TRP A 43 -9.64 -15.03 -12.80
CA TRP A 43 -8.86 -14.75 -11.59
C TRP A 43 -9.65 -15.13 -10.33
N VAL A 44 -10.91 -14.71 -10.25
CA VAL A 44 -11.76 -15.05 -9.10
C VAL A 44 -11.88 -16.57 -8.92
N ASN A 45 -12.10 -17.32 -10.00
CA ASN A 45 -12.15 -18.78 -9.95
C ASN A 45 -10.81 -19.42 -9.54
N ALA A 46 -9.68 -18.82 -9.94
CA ALA A 46 -8.36 -19.28 -9.55
C ALA A 46 -8.07 -19.06 -8.05
N LEU A 47 -8.78 -18.15 -7.39
CA LEU A 47 -8.66 -17.92 -5.94
C LEU A 47 -9.30 -19.03 -5.09
N GLN A 48 -10.08 -19.95 -5.67
CA GLN A 48 -10.62 -21.08 -4.93
C GLN A 48 -9.50 -22.03 -4.49
N SER A 49 -9.58 -22.56 -3.28
CA SER A 49 -8.70 -23.61 -2.82
C SER A 49 -8.88 -24.89 -3.63
N ILE A 50 -7.80 -25.58 -3.93
CA ILE A 50 -7.83 -26.88 -4.65
C ILE A 50 -7.83 -28.05 -3.65
N ASN A 51 -7.04 -27.94 -2.57
CA ASN A 51 -6.86 -29.00 -1.60
C ASN A 51 -7.05 -28.51 -0.15
N GLY A 52 -7.80 -27.43 0.06
CA GLY A 52 -8.00 -26.83 1.38
C GLY A 52 -6.85 -25.93 1.85
N GLU A 53 -5.94 -25.55 0.94
CA GLU A 53 -4.83 -24.64 1.25
C GLU A 53 -5.29 -23.19 1.29
N ASP A 54 -4.62 -22.38 2.11
CA ASP A 54 -4.76 -20.92 2.11
C ASP A 54 -4.30 -20.35 0.77
N VAL A 55 -5.05 -19.36 0.28
CA VAL A 55 -4.81 -18.70 -1.00
C VAL A 55 -4.60 -17.20 -0.80
N PHE A 56 -3.62 -16.65 -1.49
CA PHE A 56 -3.41 -15.20 -1.54
C PHE A 56 -3.11 -14.71 -2.96
N SER A 57 -3.37 -13.43 -3.18
CA SER A 57 -3.14 -12.77 -4.47
C SER A 57 -2.91 -11.28 -4.27
N SER A 58 -2.60 -10.59 -5.36
CA SER A 58 -2.47 -9.13 -5.37
C SER A 58 -3.01 -8.53 -6.66
N GLY A 59 -3.28 -7.24 -6.61
CA GLY A 59 -3.70 -6.47 -7.77
C GLY A 59 -3.82 -4.98 -7.49
N PRO A 60 -3.87 -4.15 -8.53
CA PRO A 60 -4.24 -2.75 -8.41
C PRO A 60 -5.75 -2.57 -8.15
N ASP A 61 -6.14 -1.42 -7.61
CA ASP A 61 -7.51 -1.13 -7.21
C ASP A 61 -8.54 -1.36 -8.34
N PHE A 62 -8.20 -0.94 -9.57
CA PHE A 62 -9.06 -1.17 -10.72
C PHE A 62 -9.38 -2.64 -10.97
N ALA A 63 -8.47 -3.54 -10.65
CA ALA A 63 -8.66 -4.97 -10.87
C ALA A 63 -9.71 -5.56 -9.93
N PHE A 64 -9.71 -5.12 -8.69
CA PHE A 64 -10.73 -5.49 -7.71
C PHE A 64 -12.09 -4.92 -8.12
N ALA A 65 -12.15 -3.66 -8.55
CA ALA A 65 -13.38 -3.06 -9.09
C ALA A 65 -13.90 -3.83 -10.32
N LEU A 66 -13.00 -4.16 -11.25
CA LEU A 66 -13.36 -4.93 -12.47
C LEU A 66 -13.83 -6.35 -12.13
N ALA A 67 -13.16 -7.03 -11.19
CA ALA A 67 -13.55 -8.35 -10.74
C ALA A 67 -14.94 -8.32 -10.04
N ALA A 68 -15.17 -7.33 -9.19
CA ALA A 68 -16.49 -7.15 -8.55
C ALA A 68 -17.62 -6.91 -9.58
N ALA A 69 -17.33 -6.15 -10.63
CA ALA A 69 -18.30 -5.84 -11.68
C ALA A 69 -18.57 -7.01 -12.64
N ARG A 70 -17.57 -7.84 -12.95
CA ARG A 70 -17.61 -8.81 -14.05
C ARG A 70 -17.09 -10.20 -13.69
N GLY A 71 -16.66 -10.42 -12.45
CA GLY A 71 -16.02 -11.66 -11.99
C GLY A 71 -16.96 -12.62 -11.26
N LYS A 72 -18.24 -12.30 -11.09
CA LYS A 72 -19.20 -13.20 -10.46
C LYS A 72 -19.34 -14.51 -11.24
N PRO A 73 -19.54 -15.66 -10.56
CA PRO A 73 -19.83 -16.91 -11.23
C PRO A 73 -21.13 -16.81 -12.05
N GLU A 74 -21.20 -17.58 -13.12
CA GLU A 74 -22.45 -17.74 -13.89
C GLU A 74 -23.47 -18.53 -13.05
N ASP A 75 -24.76 -18.39 -13.41
CA ASP A 75 -25.84 -19.08 -12.72
C ASP A 75 -25.59 -20.61 -12.70
N GLY A 76 -25.61 -21.18 -11.50
CA GLY A 76 -25.36 -22.61 -11.28
C GLY A 76 -23.90 -23.02 -11.12
N GLN A 77 -22.95 -22.10 -11.22
CA GLN A 77 -21.55 -22.34 -10.89
C GLN A 77 -21.32 -22.13 -9.38
N SER A 78 -20.57 -23.05 -8.77
CA SER A 78 -20.14 -22.90 -7.37
C SER A 78 -18.88 -22.03 -7.31
N LEU A 79 -18.79 -21.18 -6.30
CA LEU A 79 -17.59 -20.43 -5.94
C LEU A 79 -17.42 -20.52 -4.42
N ASP A 80 -16.21 -20.82 -3.96
CA ASP A 80 -15.86 -20.81 -2.54
C ASP A 80 -14.54 -20.09 -2.34
N LEU A 81 -14.59 -18.95 -1.65
CA LEU A 81 -13.45 -18.09 -1.35
C LEU A 81 -13.06 -18.11 0.14
N SER A 82 -13.59 -19.06 0.90
CA SER A 82 -13.36 -19.14 2.36
C SER A 82 -11.88 -19.35 2.75
N ASN A 83 -11.07 -19.87 1.85
CA ASN A 83 -9.63 -20.06 2.04
C ASN A 83 -8.77 -18.88 1.54
N VAL A 84 -9.38 -17.80 1.08
CA VAL A 84 -8.64 -16.60 0.68
C VAL A 84 -8.25 -15.82 1.92
N VAL A 85 -6.94 -15.79 2.21
CA VAL A 85 -6.41 -15.18 3.44
C VAL A 85 -5.82 -13.79 3.23
N ALA A 86 -5.44 -13.45 2.00
CA ALA A 86 -4.93 -12.12 1.68
C ALA A 86 -5.11 -11.75 0.20
N LEU A 87 -5.64 -10.57 -0.01
CA LEU A 87 -5.76 -9.89 -1.31
C LEU A 87 -5.11 -8.51 -1.17
N MET A 88 -3.84 -8.41 -1.56
CA MET A 88 -3.10 -7.15 -1.46
C MET A 88 -3.55 -6.20 -2.56
N ASN A 89 -4.18 -5.10 -2.16
CA ASN A 89 -4.65 -4.05 -3.07
C ASN A 89 -3.68 -2.86 -3.00
N GLY A 90 -2.97 -2.57 -4.08
CA GLY A 90 -1.94 -1.52 -4.11
C GLY A 90 -1.52 -1.12 -5.53
N SER A 91 -0.35 -0.50 -5.64
CA SER A 91 0.19 0.09 -6.88
C SER A 91 -0.55 1.32 -7.40
N GLU A 92 -1.70 1.63 -6.87
CA GLU A 92 -2.46 2.86 -7.09
C GLU A 92 -3.29 3.19 -5.85
N SER A 93 -3.95 4.34 -5.83
CA SER A 93 -4.79 4.75 -4.70
C SER A 93 -5.94 3.77 -4.49
N VAL A 94 -5.99 3.16 -3.31
CA VAL A 94 -7.09 2.27 -2.93
C VAL A 94 -8.31 3.10 -2.56
N THR A 95 -9.47 2.77 -3.12
CA THR A 95 -10.71 3.49 -2.88
C THR A 95 -11.68 2.73 -1.99
N GLN A 96 -12.39 3.45 -1.12
CA GLN A 96 -13.45 2.85 -0.29
C GLN A 96 -14.48 2.11 -1.15
N SER A 97 -14.89 2.71 -2.26
CA SER A 97 -15.91 2.14 -3.13
C SER A 97 -15.51 0.78 -3.70
N THR A 98 -14.23 0.59 -4.03
CA THR A 98 -13.71 -0.70 -4.50
C THR A 98 -13.71 -1.72 -3.37
N VAL A 99 -13.23 -1.36 -2.19
CA VAL A 99 -13.22 -2.25 -1.01
C VAL A 99 -14.63 -2.72 -0.68
N ASP A 100 -15.56 -1.78 -0.55
CA ASP A 100 -16.94 -2.08 -0.21
C ASP A 100 -17.62 -2.95 -1.29
N LEU A 101 -17.45 -2.60 -2.57
CA LEU A 101 -18.04 -3.33 -3.68
C LEU A 101 -17.51 -4.76 -3.77
N PHE A 102 -16.20 -4.94 -3.63
CA PHE A 102 -15.58 -6.27 -3.72
C PHE A 102 -16.03 -7.16 -2.57
N ASN A 103 -16.01 -6.66 -1.33
CA ASN A 103 -16.46 -7.38 -0.15
C ASN A 103 -17.97 -7.72 -0.23
N ALA A 104 -18.82 -6.79 -0.65
CA ALA A 104 -20.24 -7.04 -0.84
C ALA A 104 -20.51 -8.06 -1.95
N THR A 105 -19.68 -8.07 -3.01
CA THR A 105 -19.85 -8.99 -4.15
C THR A 105 -19.45 -10.42 -3.79
N PHE A 106 -18.33 -10.60 -3.08
CA PHE A 106 -17.74 -11.92 -2.84
C PHE A 106 -17.91 -12.46 -1.41
N GLY A 107 -18.34 -11.64 -0.46
CA GLY A 107 -18.72 -12.10 0.88
C GLY A 107 -19.74 -13.25 0.89
N PRO A 108 -20.80 -13.24 0.05
CA PRO A 108 -21.74 -14.37 -0.07
C PRO A 108 -21.10 -15.68 -0.54
N TYR A 109 -19.89 -15.63 -1.09
CA TYR A 109 -19.10 -16.78 -1.52
C TYR A 109 -17.99 -17.15 -0.52
N GLY A 110 -18.11 -16.70 0.73
CA GLY A 110 -17.19 -17.06 1.81
C GLY A 110 -15.96 -16.17 1.95
N LEU A 111 -15.78 -15.14 1.12
CA LEU A 111 -14.66 -14.21 1.28
C LEU A 111 -14.76 -13.48 2.62
N CYS A 112 -13.72 -13.59 3.45
CA CYS A 112 -13.61 -12.79 4.67
C CYS A 112 -13.35 -11.32 4.33
N SER A 113 -14.01 -10.39 5.02
CA SER A 113 -13.79 -8.95 4.82
C SER A 113 -12.34 -8.52 5.12
N ASP A 114 -11.66 -9.24 6.01
CA ASP A 114 -10.27 -8.98 6.40
C ASP A 114 -9.25 -9.51 5.37
N ALA A 115 -9.72 -10.25 4.35
CA ALA A 115 -8.85 -10.73 3.28
C ALA A 115 -8.37 -9.58 2.38
N MET A 116 -9.17 -8.52 2.20
CA MET A 116 -8.76 -7.33 1.45
C MET A 116 -7.76 -6.52 2.27
N ARG A 117 -6.55 -6.36 1.75
CA ARG A 117 -5.45 -5.64 2.41
C ARG A 117 -4.94 -4.52 1.54
N PRO A 118 -5.43 -3.30 1.75
CA PRO A 118 -4.78 -2.11 1.20
C PRO A 118 -3.30 -2.10 1.53
N SER A 119 -2.46 -1.84 0.53
CA SER A 119 -1.01 -1.94 0.64
C SER A 119 -0.35 -0.79 -0.11
N TYR A 120 0.81 -0.37 0.37
CA TYR A 120 1.63 0.65 -0.25
C TYR A 120 3.01 0.10 -0.55
N GLY A 121 3.58 0.56 -1.66
CA GLY A 121 4.93 0.21 -2.05
C GLY A 121 5.28 0.71 -3.44
N MET A 122 6.54 0.54 -3.79
CA MET A 122 7.13 0.99 -5.05
C MET A 122 8.29 0.08 -5.42
N SER A 123 8.76 0.16 -6.67
CA SER A 123 9.88 -0.69 -7.12
C SER A 123 11.16 -0.46 -6.30
N GLU A 124 11.36 0.75 -5.82
CA GLU A 124 12.49 1.16 -4.99
C GLU A 124 12.52 0.48 -3.62
N THR A 125 11.36 0.00 -3.13
CA THR A 125 11.20 -0.78 -1.88
C THR A 125 11.03 -2.28 -2.15
N THR A 126 11.49 -2.78 -3.28
CA THR A 126 11.29 -4.18 -3.69
C THR A 126 9.81 -4.58 -3.64
N THR A 127 8.91 -3.68 -4.09
CA THR A 127 7.46 -3.82 -4.20
C THR A 127 6.67 -3.33 -2.99
N GLY A 128 6.98 -3.77 -1.77
CA GLY A 128 6.17 -3.49 -0.60
C GLY A 128 6.86 -2.58 0.41
N ALA A 129 6.10 -1.72 1.05
CA ALA A 129 6.56 -0.86 2.14
C ALA A 129 5.62 -0.87 3.35
N ALA A 130 4.30 -0.95 3.12
CA ALA A 130 3.32 -1.02 4.20
C ALA A 130 2.11 -1.87 3.79
N THR A 131 1.49 -2.54 4.76
CA THR A 131 0.25 -3.30 4.57
C THR A 131 -0.49 -3.48 5.88
N LEU A 132 -1.75 -3.89 5.82
CA LEU A 132 -2.50 -4.30 6.99
C LEU A 132 -1.98 -5.65 7.53
N GLU A 133 -1.91 -5.75 8.85
CA GLU A 133 -1.65 -7.04 9.49
C GLU A 133 -2.81 -8.01 9.27
N SER A 134 -2.51 -9.31 9.36
CA SER A 134 -3.51 -10.37 9.19
C SER A 134 -4.62 -10.24 10.23
N GLY A 135 -5.88 -10.33 9.81
CA GLY A 135 -7.04 -10.21 10.70
C GLY A 135 -7.35 -8.77 11.14
N THR A 136 -6.69 -7.76 10.56
CA THR A 136 -7.02 -6.36 10.80
C THR A 136 -7.99 -5.88 9.74
N PRO A 137 -9.17 -5.38 10.11
CA PRO A 137 -10.12 -4.80 9.16
C PRO A 137 -9.53 -3.56 8.46
N THR A 138 -9.91 -3.36 7.21
CA THR A 138 -9.55 -2.12 6.49
C THR A 138 -10.12 -0.91 7.23
N PHE A 139 -9.25 0.02 7.61
CA PHE A 139 -9.66 1.27 8.25
C PHE A 139 -9.85 2.36 7.19
N ILE A 140 -11.01 2.98 7.20
CA ILE A 140 -11.39 4.05 6.27
C ILE A 140 -11.74 5.28 7.08
N ALA A 141 -10.91 6.32 6.99
CA ALA A 141 -11.17 7.60 7.61
C ALA A 141 -12.00 8.50 6.69
N LYS A 142 -12.93 9.24 7.25
CA LYS A 142 -13.63 10.34 6.58
C LYS A 142 -13.01 11.64 7.01
N VAL A 143 -12.30 12.32 6.12
CA VAL A 143 -11.53 13.51 6.45
C VAL A 143 -12.11 14.77 5.83
N ASP A 144 -11.87 15.89 6.50
CA ASP A 144 -12.24 17.22 5.99
C ASP A 144 -11.39 17.56 4.78
N GLY A 145 -12.04 17.85 3.64
CA GLY A 145 -11.35 18.15 2.39
C GLY A 145 -10.60 19.48 2.40
N HIS A 146 -11.06 20.46 3.18
CA HIS A 146 -10.37 21.75 3.32
C HIS A 146 -9.10 21.61 4.16
N GLU A 147 -9.21 20.96 5.34
CA GLU A 147 -8.04 20.70 6.19
C GLU A 147 -7.01 19.82 5.47
N LEU A 148 -7.49 18.84 4.67
CA LEU A 148 -6.61 17.98 3.85
C LEU A 148 -5.82 18.82 2.84
N ALA A 149 -6.46 19.79 2.18
CA ALA A 149 -5.80 20.69 1.27
C ALA A 149 -4.81 21.66 1.97
N GLU A 150 -5.01 21.94 3.24
CA GLU A 150 -4.08 22.71 4.09
C GLU A 150 -2.97 21.86 4.74
N GLY A 151 -2.85 20.61 4.34
CA GLY A 151 -1.79 19.70 4.84
C GLY A 151 -2.09 19.08 6.22
N LYS A 152 -3.36 18.99 6.59
CA LYS A 152 -3.80 18.36 7.85
C LYS A 152 -4.73 17.19 7.58
N PHE A 153 -4.51 16.08 8.26
CA PHE A 153 -5.37 14.91 8.21
C PHE A 153 -6.33 14.95 9.41
N VAL A 154 -7.50 15.53 9.19
CA VAL A 154 -8.52 15.74 10.23
C VAL A 154 -9.75 14.90 9.90
N GLU A 155 -10.04 13.92 10.75
CA GLU A 155 -11.25 13.12 10.64
C GLU A 155 -12.46 13.95 11.06
N ILE A 156 -13.53 13.89 10.27
CA ILE A 156 -14.78 14.58 10.56
C ILE A 156 -15.68 13.72 11.46
N ALA A 157 -16.60 14.38 12.16
CA ALA A 157 -17.55 13.70 13.03
C ALA A 157 -18.45 12.72 12.25
N PRO A 158 -18.83 11.57 12.85
CA PRO A 158 -19.63 10.54 12.15
C PRO A 158 -20.94 11.05 11.57
N GLU A 159 -21.56 12.05 12.19
CA GLU A 159 -22.80 12.69 11.73
C GLU A 159 -22.62 13.54 10.46
N GLU A 160 -21.38 13.87 10.11
CA GLU A 160 -21.02 14.63 8.91
C GLU A 160 -20.26 13.79 7.87
N ALA A 161 -20.16 12.47 8.09
CA ALA A 161 -19.34 11.55 7.29
C ALA A 161 -19.65 11.57 5.78
N ASP A 162 -20.89 11.93 5.41
CA ASP A 162 -21.33 12.10 4.02
C ASP A 162 -20.66 13.28 3.30
N LYS A 163 -20.12 14.25 4.05
CA LYS A 163 -19.41 15.42 3.51
C LYS A 163 -17.90 15.19 3.36
N GLY A 164 -17.38 14.15 3.99
CA GLY A 164 -15.95 13.87 4.04
C GLY A 164 -15.39 13.16 2.83
N ILE A 165 -14.10 13.35 2.62
CA ILE A 165 -13.33 12.59 1.64
C ILE A 165 -12.86 11.29 2.29
N SER A 166 -13.10 10.14 1.62
CA SER A 166 -12.64 8.85 2.12
C SER A 166 -11.14 8.70 1.88
N GLN A 167 -10.43 8.33 2.93
CA GLN A 167 -9.04 7.92 2.88
C GLN A 167 -8.93 6.49 3.41
N VAL A 168 -8.23 5.63 2.67
CA VAL A 168 -8.06 4.22 3.04
C VAL A 168 -6.67 4.04 3.64
N GLY A 169 -6.61 3.51 4.87
CA GLY A 169 -5.35 3.21 5.54
C GLY A 169 -4.66 2.01 4.88
N VAL A 170 -3.35 2.12 4.71
CA VAL A 170 -2.50 1.05 4.15
C VAL A 170 -1.73 0.30 5.24
N GLY A 171 -2.18 0.40 6.49
CA GLY A 171 -1.60 -0.32 7.62
C GLY A 171 -0.28 0.26 8.09
N VAL A 172 0.69 -0.63 8.35
CA VAL A 172 1.97 -0.31 8.97
C VAL A 172 3.13 -0.79 8.08
N PRO A 173 4.34 -0.22 8.25
CA PRO A 173 5.53 -0.71 7.56
C PRO A 173 5.80 -2.19 7.82
N PHE A 174 6.40 -2.87 6.86
CA PHE A 174 6.83 -4.25 7.03
C PHE A 174 7.89 -4.39 8.12
N LEU A 175 8.09 -5.60 8.61
CA LEU A 175 9.09 -5.91 9.61
C LEU A 175 10.50 -5.43 9.19
N ASN A 176 11.17 -4.71 10.07
CA ASN A 176 12.48 -4.06 9.86
C ASN A 176 12.48 -2.91 8.83
N GLU A 177 11.31 -2.41 8.47
CA GLU A 177 11.18 -1.20 7.68
C GLU A 177 10.69 -0.03 8.54
N TYR A 178 11.07 1.16 8.12
CA TYR A 178 10.64 2.41 8.74
C TYR A 178 10.02 3.30 7.67
N ALA A 179 8.86 3.83 7.97
CA ALA A 179 8.27 4.91 7.18
C ALA A 179 8.02 6.10 8.11
N VAL A 180 8.41 7.28 7.70
CA VAL A 180 8.22 8.52 8.45
C VAL A 180 7.60 9.57 7.56
N ILE A 181 6.86 10.50 8.16
CA ILE A 181 6.31 11.65 7.45
C ILE A 181 7.24 12.84 7.68
N VAL A 182 7.67 13.45 6.60
CA VAL A 182 8.78 14.42 6.62
C VAL A 182 8.36 15.73 5.97
N ARG A 183 8.70 16.83 6.62
CA ARG A 183 8.79 18.14 5.98
C ARG A 183 10.17 18.27 5.35
N THR A 184 10.22 18.28 4.03
CA THR A 184 11.45 18.43 3.25
C THR A 184 11.97 19.86 3.36
N GLU A 185 13.30 20.02 3.28
CA GLU A 185 13.96 21.33 3.34
C GLU A 185 14.43 21.75 1.94
N PHE A 186 14.33 23.04 1.68
CA PHE A 186 14.76 23.68 0.45
C PHE A 186 15.72 24.81 0.78
N ASP A 187 16.63 25.14 -0.13
CA ASP A 187 17.51 26.30 -0.02
C ASP A 187 16.78 27.61 -0.40
N GLU A 188 17.51 28.72 -0.35
CA GLU A 188 16.99 30.04 -0.71
C GLU A 188 16.58 30.20 -2.18
N ASN A 189 17.03 29.28 -3.05
CA ASN A 189 16.69 29.26 -4.47
C ASN A 189 15.52 28.28 -4.74
N GLY A 190 15.02 27.59 -3.70
CA GLY A 190 13.97 26.57 -3.83
C GLY A 190 14.52 25.20 -4.27
N GLU A 191 15.85 24.98 -4.19
CA GLU A 191 16.44 23.70 -4.48
C GLU A 191 16.38 22.75 -3.27
N TYR A 192 16.09 21.50 -3.53
CA TYR A 192 15.94 20.46 -2.53
C TYR A 192 17.28 20.10 -1.86
N LEU A 193 17.35 20.19 -0.53
CA LEU A 193 18.57 19.98 0.26
C LEU A 193 18.87 18.53 0.64
N ARG A 194 18.07 17.54 0.19
CA ARG A 194 18.19 16.12 0.54
C ARG A 194 18.18 15.85 2.05
N ARG A 195 17.48 16.68 2.77
CA ARG A 195 17.29 16.55 4.21
C ARG A 195 15.91 17.04 4.61
N GLY A 196 15.42 16.57 5.75
CA GLY A 196 14.12 16.94 6.24
C GLY A 196 13.93 16.59 7.70
N SER A 197 12.84 17.06 8.25
CA SER A 197 12.46 16.87 9.65
C SER A 197 11.16 16.09 9.74
N GLU A 198 11.11 15.07 10.60
CA GLU A 198 9.87 14.34 10.89
C GLU A 198 8.82 15.30 11.48
N ILE A 199 7.57 15.09 11.09
CA ILE A 199 6.42 15.89 11.54
C ILE A 199 5.38 15.03 12.25
N PRO A 200 4.57 15.62 13.17
CA PRO A 200 3.62 14.87 13.98
C PRO A 200 2.51 14.21 13.18
N ASP A 201 1.93 13.15 13.77
CA ASP A 201 0.72 12.49 13.27
C ASP A 201 -0.40 13.51 13.01
N GLY A 202 -1.24 13.22 12.03
CA GLY A 202 -2.28 14.14 11.57
C GLY A 202 -1.77 15.29 10.71
N THR A 203 -0.47 15.36 10.43
CA THR A 203 0.11 16.34 9.50
C THR A 203 0.55 15.65 8.22
N ILE A 204 0.25 16.25 7.07
CA ILE A 204 0.64 15.71 5.76
C ILE A 204 2.04 16.18 5.40
N GLY A 205 2.86 15.24 4.98
CA GLY A 205 4.21 15.49 4.47
C GLY A 205 4.64 14.42 3.48
N GLU A 206 5.88 14.47 3.04
CA GLU A 206 6.44 13.46 2.18
C GLU A 206 6.76 12.18 2.97
N ILE A 207 6.42 11.03 2.42
CA ILE A 207 6.73 9.74 3.02
C ILE A 207 8.17 9.41 2.70
N TRP A 208 8.97 9.16 3.74
CA TRP A 208 10.33 8.66 3.60
C TRP A 208 10.44 7.26 4.19
N ILE A 209 11.18 6.38 3.50
CA ILE A 209 11.29 4.96 3.87
C ILE A 209 12.76 4.60 4.07
N SER A 210 13.02 3.76 5.07
CA SER A 210 14.30 3.10 5.27
C SER A 210 14.07 1.64 5.64
N GLY A 211 14.93 0.75 5.15
CA GLY A 211 14.83 -0.67 5.44
C GLY A 211 15.76 -1.51 4.57
N PRO A 212 15.86 -2.81 4.88
CA PRO A 212 16.75 -3.73 4.16
C PRO A 212 16.27 -4.08 2.74
N ASN A 213 15.02 -3.76 2.41
CA ASN A 213 14.38 -4.01 1.12
C ASN A 213 14.59 -2.89 0.10
N LEU A 214 15.25 -1.81 0.49
CA LEU A 214 15.54 -0.71 -0.45
C LEU A 214 16.47 -1.16 -1.56
N ALA A 215 16.16 -0.73 -2.79
CA ALA A 215 17.07 -0.87 -3.91
C ALA A 215 18.35 -0.06 -3.68
N SER A 216 19.44 -0.48 -4.30
CA SER A 216 20.73 0.23 -4.20
C SER A 216 20.81 1.48 -5.08
N GLY A 217 19.84 1.70 -5.97
CA GLY A 217 19.76 2.86 -6.85
C GLY A 217 19.32 2.53 -8.27
N TYR A 218 19.35 3.52 -9.13
CA TYR A 218 19.00 3.42 -10.54
C TYR A 218 20.20 3.13 -11.42
N TRP A 219 20.10 2.16 -12.30
CA TRP A 219 21.17 1.77 -13.21
C TRP A 219 21.61 2.95 -14.11
N ASN A 220 22.91 3.27 -14.11
CA ASN A 220 23.50 4.38 -14.87
C ASN A 220 22.89 5.77 -14.61
N ARG A 221 22.28 5.98 -13.44
CA ARG A 221 21.68 7.26 -13.03
C ARG A 221 22.15 7.69 -11.64
N PRO A 222 23.42 8.03 -11.46
CA PRO A 222 23.97 8.32 -10.14
C PRO A 222 23.35 9.55 -9.48
N GLN A 223 22.98 10.56 -10.25
CA GLN A 223 22.38 11.79 -9.70
C GLN A 223 20.97 11.51 -9.15
N GLU A 224 20.12 10.82 -9.92
CA GLU A 224 18.80 10.42 -9.46
C GLU A 224 18.88 9.44 -8.29
N THR A 225 19.87 8.53 -8.29
CA THR A 225 20.11 7.61 -7.17
C THR A 225 20.38 8.38 -5.89
N VAL A 226 21.31 9.34 -5.93
CA VAL A 226 21.64 10.16 -4.75
C VAL A 226 20.45 10.99 -4.30
N ALA A 227 19.71 11.61 -5.22
CA ALA A 227 18.53 12.42 -4.90
C ALA A 227 17.41 11.61 -4.25
N THR A 228 17.27 10.34 -4.63
CA THR A 228 16.18 9.48 -4.17
C THR A 228 16.54 8.69 -2.92
N PHE A 229 17.77 8.10 -2.83
CA PHE A 229 18.10 7.12 -1.79
C PHE A 229 19.06 7.65 -0.72
N ASP A 230 19.70 8.80 -0.92
CA ASP A 230 20.71 9.33 0.00
C ASP A 230 20.23 10.60 0.70
N ASN A 231 19.10 10.48 1.41
CA ASN A 231 18.50 11.60 2.16
C ASN A 231 18.73 11.44 3.66
N GLU A 232 18.78 12.56 4.38
CA GLU A 232 19.08 12.64 5.80
C GLU A 232 17.86 13.13 6.61
N LEU A 233 17.46 12.39 7.63
CA LEU A 233 16.49 12.83 8.62
C LEU A 233 17.20 13.59 9.73
N VAL A 234 17.18 14.93 9.65
CA VAL A 234 17.93 15.80 10.59
C VAL A 234 17.24 15.94 11.96
N LYS A 235 15.94 15.67 12.01
CA LYS A 235 15.16 15.67 13.26
C LYS A 235 14.16 14.53 13.24
N ALA A 236 14.30 13.59 14.16
CA ALA A 236 13.29 12.60 14.49
C ALA A 236 12.46 13.09 15.69
N LEU A 237 11.17 12.80 15.68
CA LEU A 237 10.29 13.10 16.81
C LEU A 237 10.26 11.93 17.81
N PRO A 238 9.99 12.21 19.10
CA PRO A 238 9.76 11.17 20.10
C PRO A 238 8.46 10.40 19.79
N ASP A 239 8.44 9.12 20.17
CA ASP A 239 7.33 8.20 19.87
C ASP A 239 6.00 8.56 20.58
N ASP A 240 6.01 9.45 21.58
CA ASP A 240 4.82 9.99 22.24
C ASP A 240 4.13 11.10 21.44
N ILE A 241 4.80 11.64 20.40
CA ILE A 241 4.25 12.67 19.50
C ILE A 241 3.90 12.07 18.15
N THR A 242 4.61 11.03 17.73
CA THR A 242 4.33 10.26 16.52
C THR A 242 4.02 8.83 16.90
N HIS A 243 2.89 8.32 16.44
CA HIS A 243 2.56 6.90 16.52
C HIS A 243 3.14 6.13 15.33
N THR A 244 4.18 6.71 14.69
CA THR A 244 4.97 6.04 13.67
C THR A 244 5.43 4.72 14.24
N ILE A 245 4.93 3.61 13.73
CA ILE A 245 5.28 2.27 14.24
C ILE A 245 6.70 2.00 13.77
N ARG A 246 7.64 2.32 14.63
CA ARG A 246 9.04 1.92 14.49
C ARG A 246 9.16 0.53 15.07
N GLN A 247 9.05 -0.47 14.22
CA GLN A 247 9.31 -1.84 14.64
C GLN A 247 10.81 -2.01 14.82
N GLY A 248 11.28 -1.99 16.06
CA GLY A 248 12.67 -2.25 16.40
C GLY A 248 13.39 -1.09 17.07
N GLU A 249 14.71 -1.23 17.18
CA GLU A 249 15.60 -0.26 17.82
C GLU A 249 15.59 1.09 17.07
N ARG A 250 16.02 2.14 17.77
CA ARG A 250 16.17 3.49 17.19
C ARG A 250 16.90 3.43 15.88
N VAL A 251 16.34 4.08 14.87
CA VAL A 251 17.01 4.27 13.58
C VAL A 251 18.36 4.94 13.83
N ALA A 252 19.46 4.35 13.32
CA ALA A 252 20.78 4.89 13.48
C ALA A 252 20.89 6.31 12.88
N ALA A 253 21.68 7.17 13.49
CA ALA A 253 21.80 8.56 13.06
C ALA A 253 22.33 8.74 11.63
N ASP A 254 23.04 7.74 11.12
CA ASP A 254 23.60 7.69 9.75
C ASP A 254 22.71 6.96 8.74
N THR A 255 21.48 6.60 9.17
CA THR A 255 20.51 5.94 8.30
C THR A 255 20.19 6.80 7.09
N LYS A 256 20.27 6.18 5.91
CA LYS A 256 19.83 6.81 4.66
C LYS A 256 18.37 6.52 4.39
N TRP A 257 17.71 7.50 3.81
CA TRP A 257 16.29 7.47 3.56
C TRP A 257 15.98 7.55 2.09
N LEU A 258 15.11 6.66 1.65
CA LEU A 258 14.42 6.75 0.36
C LEU A 258 13.37 7.86 0.44
N ARG A 259 13.46 8.80 -0.45
CA ARG A 259 12.43 9.80 -0.71
C ARG A 259 11.43 9.26 -1.73
N THR A 260 10.17 9.06 -1.34
CA THR A 260 9.19 8.41 -2.21
C THR A 260 8.56 9.34 -3.25
N GLY A 261 8.50 10.63 -2.95
CA GLY A 261 7.73 11.59 -3.74
C GLY A 261 6.22 11.47 -3.53
N ASP A 262 5.77 10.61 -2.64
CA ASP A 262 4.36 10.47 -2.25
C ASP A 262 4.12 11.19 -0.92
N CYS A 263 2.94 11.81 -0.79
CA CYS A 263 2.49 12.48 0.41
C CYS A 263 1.61 11.54 1.23
N GLY A 264 1.70 11.68 2.54
CA GLY A 264 0.87 10.91 3.46
C GLY A 264 0.84 11.49 4.86
N ALA A 265 0.11 10.81 5.72
CA ALA A 265 0.03 11.10 7.14
C ALA A 265 -0.12 9.80 7.93
N TYR A 266 0.33 9.80 9.19
CA TYR A 266 -0.11 8.80 10.16
C TYR A 266 -1.36 9.28 10.87
N TYR A 267 -2.32 8.37 11.02
CA TYR A 267 -3.52 8.58 11.80
C TYR A 267 -3.99 7.25 12.38
N ASN A 268 -4.34 7.23 13.67
CA ASN A 268 -4.71 6.00 14.41
C ASN A 268 -3.71 4.84 14.22
N GLY A 269 -2.41 5.15 14.18
CA GLY A 269 -1.34 4.16 14.04
C GLY A 269 -1.25 3.51 12.64
N GLN A 270 -1.95 4.04 11.64
CA GLN A 270 -1.86 3.57 10.26
C GLN A 270 -1.35 4.68 9.32
N LEU A 271 -0.66 4.26 8.27
CA LEU A 271 -0.21 5.12 7.19
C LEU A 271 -1.36 5.35 6.19
N PHE A 272 -1.53 6.60 5.76
CA PHE A 272 -2.45 7.01 4.71
C PHE A 272 -1.68 7.70 3.60
N ILE A 273 -1.96 7.33 2.35
CA ILE A 273 -1.35 7.94 1.17
C ILE A 273 -2.33 9.00 0.64
N THR A 274 -1.96 10.26 0.67
CA THR A 274 -2.87 11.37 0.35
C THR A 274 -2.65 11.98 -1.05
N GLY A 275 -1.55 11.63 -1.72
CA GLY A 275 -1.24 12.14 -3.05
C GLY A 275 0.24 12.11 -3.38
N ARG A 276 0.67 12.93 -4.33
CA ARG A 276 2.07 13.10 -4.70
C ARG A 276 2.56 14.50 -4.45
N VAL A 277 3.82 14.63 -4.03
CA VAL A 277 4.48 15.93 -3.79
C VAL A 277 4.40 16.85 -5.03
N LYS A 278 4.62 16.30 -6.22
CA LYS A 278 4.59 17.05 -7.48
C LYS A 278 3.19 17.48 -7.94
N ASP A 279 2.14 16.87 -7.37
CA ASP A 279 0.75 17.15 -7.71
C ASP A 279 0.14 18.18 -6.73
N LEU A 280 0.88 18.55 -5.66
CA LEU A 280 0.52 19.65 -4.79
C LEU A 280 0.77 20.96 -5.57
N VAL A 281 -0.30 21.59 -6.02
CA VAL A 281 -0.25 22.95 -6.56
C VAL A 281 -0.02 23.89 -5.37
N ILE A 282 1.20 24.40 -5.25
CA ILE A 282 1.56 25.47 -4.30
C ILE A 282 1.13 26.81 -4.87
#